data_4c5119cca658819ddebcbb7ed19599dd
#
_entry.id   4c5119cca658819ddebcbb7ed19599dd
#
_cell.length_a   1.000
_cell.length_b   1.000
_cell.length_c   1.000
_cell.angle_alpha   90.00
_cell.angle_beta   90.00
_cell.angle_gamma   90.00
#
_symmetry.space_group_name_H-M   'P 1'
#
loop_
_entity.id
_entity.type
_entity.pdbx_description
1 polymer ?
#
loop_
_entity_poly.entity_id
_entity_poly.type
_entity_poly.pdbx_seq_one_letter_code
_entity_poly.pdbx_strand_id
1 'polypeptide(L)'
;MINKISGTILYLFSVLVYRTCRFTITGFEQIEELIKTNKPVIVTSWHGMTMMVAGFINKMMDFSEFSVIMPDDYRGDVLAIFADHLGVEPLKVNLSGDSTFGLGRKLVSLMKKMRGGKKFLIHPDGPAGPAYKVKPGLSFIAQKTGAAILPLGCYCRNAYHINRWDRYTLPLPFSKVHIQLGSLMTIPEEVKDLKETNRMIEDVLNRVALQASANYYLE
;
A
#
# COMPACT_ATOMS: atom_id res chain seq x y z
N MET A 1 -12.51 -24.24 -3.81
CA MET A 1 -13.06 -23.84 -5.12
C MET A 1 -13.56 -22.39 -5.10
N ILE A 2 -14.42 -21.99 -4.18
CA ILE A 2 -14.98 -20.63 -4.08
C ILE A 2 -13.88 -19.54 -3.99
N ASN A 3 -12.88 -19.69 -3.12
CA ASN A 3 -11.80 -18.71 -2.98
C ASN A 3 -11.01 -18.49 -4.29
N LYS A 4 -10.78 -19.57 -5.08
CA LYS A 4 -10.14 -19.45 -6.39
C LYS A 4 -10.97 -18.61 -7.36
N ILE A 5 -12.26 -18.88 -7.43
CA ILE A 5 -13.18 -18.14 -8.32
C ILE A 5 -13.20 -16.66 -7.91
N SER A 6 -13.37 -16.37 -6.61
CA SER A 6 -13.41 -14.99 -6.10
C SER A 6 -12.10 -14.24 -6.35
N GLY A 7 -10.95 -14.87 -6.08
CA GLY A 7 -9.63 -14.25 -6.32
C GLY A 7 -9.37 -14.00 -7.82
N THR A 8 -9.78 -14.92 -8.68
CA THR A 8 -9.66 -14.74 -10.15
C THR A 8 -10.59 -13.65 -10.67
N ILE A 9 -11.84 -13.58 -10.18
CA ILE A 9 -12.76 -12.49 -10.54
C ILE A 9 -12.19 -11.13 -10.12
N LEU A 10 -11.66 -11.03 -8.91
CA LEU A 10 -11.02 -9.81 -8.42
C LEU A 10 -9.83 -9.43 -9.33
N TYR A 11 -9.02 -10.39 -9.73
CA TYR A 11 -7.91 -10.17 -10.66
C TYR A 11 -8.40 -9.66 -12.02
N LEU A 12 -9.37 -10.32 -12.64
CA LEU A 12 -9.91 -9.92 -13.95
C LEU A 12 -10.50 -8.51 -13.89
N PHE A 13 -11.25 -8.20 -12.83
CA PHE A 13 -11.76 -6.85 -12.61
C PHE A 13 -10.63 -5.83 -12.47
N SER A 14 -9.59 -6.13 -11.68
CA SER A 14 -8.45 -5.23 -11.52
C SER A 14 -7.71 -5.00 -12.83
N VAL A 15 -7.51 -6.05 -13.65
CA VAL A 15 -6.90 -5.92 -14.98
C VAL A 15 -7.75 -5.03 -15.89
N LEU A 16 -9.07 -5.16 -15.86
CA LEU A 16 -9.96 -4.29 -16.60
C LEU A 16 -9.79 -2.82 -16.17
N VAL A 17 -9.79 -2.55 -14.86
CA VAL A 17 -9.55 -1.21 -14.32
C VAL A 17 -8.18 -0.68 -14.75
N TYR A 18 -7.10 -1.45 -14.57
CA TYR A 18 -5.73 -1.01 -14.87
C TYR A 18 -5.50 -0.73 -16.36
N ARG A 19 -6.17 -1.47 -17.24
CA ARG A 19 -6.06 -1.29 -18.70
C ARG A 19 -6.92 -0.17 -19.24
N THR A 20 -8.08 0.09 -18.64
CA THR A 20 -9.05 1.05 -19.16
C THR A 20 -8.99 2.41 -18.46
N CYS A 21 -8.58 2.49 -17.20
CA CYS A 21 -8.46 3.75 -16.48
C CYS A 21 -7.26 4.57 -16.97
N ARG A 22 -7.47 5.88 -17.07
CA ARG A 22 -6.42 6.86 -17.34
C ARG A 22 -5.80 7.27 -16.01
N PHE A 23 -4.54 6.91 -15.80
CA PHE A 23 -3.77 7.32 -14.62
C PHE A 23 -2.98 8.60 -14.94
N THR A 24 -3.12 9.62 -14.10
CA THR A 24 -2.29 10.82 -14.08
C THR A 24 -1.50 10.85 -12.77
N ILE A 25 -0.27 11.36 -12.81
CA ILE A 25 0.66 11.28 -11.67
C ILE A 25 1.33 12.63 -11.49
N THR A 26 1.33 13.12 -10.24
CA THR A 26 2.13 14.28 -9.82
C THR A 26 3.15 13.90 -8.75
N GLY A 27 4.28 14.62 -8.68
CA GLY A 27 5.40 14.29 -7.79
C GLY A 27 6.30 13.19 -8.36
N PHE A 28 6.39 13.07 -9.69
CA PHE A 28 7.13 11.98 -10.36
C PHE A 28 8.63 12.00 -10.02
N GLU A 29 9.20 13.16 -9.69
CA GLU A 29 10.57 13.33 -9.23
C GLU A 29 10.91 12.47 -8.01
N GLN A 30 9.91 12.10 -7.20
CA GLN A 30 10.09 11.21 -6.07
C GLN A 30 10.48 9.78 -6.47
N ILE A 31 10.05 9.33 -7.66
CA ILE A 31 10.44 8.02 -8.20
C ILE A 31 11.93 8.03 -8.59
N GLU A 32 12.39 9.12 -9.21
CA GLU A 32 13.79 9.27 -9.58
C GLU A 32 14.70 9.31 -8.34
N GLU A 33 14.26 10.01 -7.30
CA GLU A 33 14.95 10.05 -6.01
C GLU A 33 15.00 8.65 -5.38
N LEU A 34 13.86 7.93 -5.41
CA LEU A 34 13.77 6.57 -4.89
C LEU A 34 14.77 5.62 -5.55
N ILE A 35 14.87 5.68 -6.89
CA ILE A 35 15.83 4.85 -7.65
C ILE A 35 17.27 5.15 -7.23
N LYS A 36 17.61 6.42 -6.96
CA LYS A 36 18.96 6.84 -6.56
C LYS A 36 19.33 6.41 -5.14
N THR A 37 18.36 6.23 -4.24
CA THR A 37 18.66 5.95 -2.82
C THR A 37 19.19 4.55 -2.56
N ASN A 38 18.92 3.58 -3.42
CA ASN A 38 19.23 2.15 -3.24
C ASN A 38 18.81 1.58 -1.85
N LYS A 39 17.81 2.20 -1.22
CA LYS A 39 17.25 1.77 0.07
C LYS A 39 16.11 0.79 -0.12
N PRO A 40 15.81 -0.08 0.87
CA PRO A 40 14.54 -0.77 0.91
C PRO A 40 13.37 0.21 0.81
N VAL A 41 12.27 -0.19 0.18
CA VAL A 41 11.15 0.71 -0.14
C VAL A 41 9.86 0.22 0.50
N ILE A 42 9.15 1.12 1.14
CA ILE A 42 7.77 0.94 1.56
C ILE A 42 6.90 1.95 0.82
N VAL A 43 6.06 1.46 -0.09
CA VAL A 43 4.97 2.25 -0.65
C VAL A 43 3.82 2.26 0.35
N THR A 44 3.29 3.43 0.68
CA THR A 44 2.23 3.54 1.68
C THR A 44 1.11 4.47 1.26
N SER A 45 -0.10 4.11 1.60
CA SER A 45 -1.32 4.90 1.40
C SER A 45 -2.41 4.45 2.36
N TRP A 46 -3.52 5.15 2.42
CA TRP A 46 -4.68 4.68 3.17
C TRP A 46 -5.30 3.42 2.55
N HIS A 47 -5.78 2.51 3.36
CA HIS A 47 -6.29 1.19 2.93
C HIS A 47 -7.44 1.30 1.93
N GLY A 48 -8.29 2.31 2.06
CA GLY A 48 -9.38 2.57 1.10
C GLY A 48 -8.92 2.89 -0.33
N MET A 49 -7.63 3.20 -0.54
CA MET A 49 -7.04 3.55 -1.84
C MET A 49 -6.32 2.39 -2.53
N THR A 50 -6.29 1.19 -1.93
CA THR A 50 -5.47 0.04 -2.36
C THR A 50 -5.61 -0.28 -3.85
N MET A 51 -6.82 -0.29 -4.41
CA MET A 51 -7.04 -0.62 -5.82
C MET A 51 -6.34 0.40 -6.76
N MET A 52 -6.38 1.68 -6.41
CA MET A 52 -5.73 2.73 -7.20
C MET A 52 -4.21 2.65 -7.09
N VAL A 53 -3.69 2.38 -5.89
CA VAL A 53 -2.24 2.17 -5.66
C VAL A 53 -1.74 0.94 -6.42
N ALA A 54 -2.49 -0.15 -6.41
CA ALA A 54 -2.13 -1.34 -7.20
C ALA A 54 -2.12 -1.02 -8.70
N GLY A 55 -3.07 -0.20 -9.20
CA GLY A 55 -3.05 0.29 -10.58
C GLY A 55 -1.82 1.13 -10.91
N PHE A 56 -1.38 1.98 -9.98
CA PHE A 56 -0.13 2.73 -10.10
C PHE A 56 1.09 1.81 -10.17
N ILE A 57 1.20 0.85 -9.24
CA ILE A 57 2.30 -0.13 -9.23
C ILE A 57 2.34 -0.90 -10.56
N ASN A 58 1.17 -1.36 -11.03
CA ASN A 58 1.08 -2.08 -12.31
C ASN A 58 1.57 -1.28 -13.52
N LYS A 59 1.47 0.04 -13.48
CA LYS A 59 1.89 0.91 -14.59
C LYS A 59 3.35 1.36 -14.51
N MET A 60 3.87 1.53 -13.30
CA MET A 60 5.13 2.22 -13.05
C MET A 60 6.23 1.32 -12.48
N MET A 61 5.87 0.14 -12.00
CA MET A 61 6.78 -0.76 -11.29
C MET A 61 6.48 -2.21 -11.67
N ASP A 62 7.36 -3.13 -11.30
CA ASP A 62 7.13 -4.57 -11.45
C ASP A 62 6.51 -5.14 -10.16
N PHE A 63 5.36 -5.73 -10.27
CA PHE A 63 4.69 -6.40 -9.15
C PHE A 63 5.52 -7.53 -8.53
N SER A 64 6.37 -8.19 -9.31
CA SER A 64 7.24 -9.27 -8.81
C SER A 64 8.27 -8.78 -7.78
N GLU A 65 8.55 -7.49 -7.74
CA GLU A 65 9.42 -6.87 -6.73
C GLU A 65 8.72 -6.62 -5.39
N PHE A 66 7.37 -6.75 -5.37
CA PHE A 66 6.58 -6.43 -4.19
C PHE A 66 6.20 -7.64 -3.35
N SER A 67 6.12 -7.42 -2.05
CA SER A 67 5.42 -8.28 -1.09
C SER A 67 4.32 -7.47 -0.39
N VAL A 68 3.18 -8.12 -0.12
CA VAL A 68 2.03 -7.50 0.53
C VAL A 68 1.64 -8.29 1.78
N ILE A 69 1.40 -7.57 2.87
CA ILE A 69 0.92 -8.17 4.12
C ILE A 69 -0.59 -8.43 3.98
N MET A 70 -1.00 -9.67 4.26
CA MET A 70 -2.38 -10.12 4.18
C MET A 70 -2.82 -10.79 5.49
N PRO A 71 -4.11 -10.74 5.83
CA PRO A 71 -4.62 -11.49 6.98
C PRO A 71 -4.46 -13.00 6.75
N ASP A 72 -4.22 -13.76 7.83
CA ASP A 72 -4.15 -15.23 7.81
C ASP A 72 -5.52 -15.82 8.11
N ASP A 73 -6.51 -15.52 7.25
CA ASP A 73 -7.89 -16.02 7.30
C ASP A 73 -8.43 -16.20 5.88
N TYR A 74 -9.72 -16.54 5.74
CA TYR A 74 -10.38 -16.75 4.43
C TYR A 74 -10.27 -15.55 3.48
N ARG A 75 -10.18 -14.32 4.00
CA ARG A 75 -10.00 -13.10 3.20
C ARG A 75 -8.60 -13.08 2.59
N GLY A 76 -7.60 -13.45 3.38
CA GLY A 76 -6.22 -13.59 2.92
C GLY A 76 -6.05 -14.71 1.91
N ASP A 77 -6.86 -15.77 1.96
CA ASP A 77 -6.86 -16.82 0.93
C ASP A 77 -7.29 -16.30 -0.44
N VAL A 78 -8.36 -15.49 -0.49
CA VAL A 78 -8.83 -14.84 -1.72
C VAL A 78 -7.80 -13.84 -2.23
N LEU A 79 -7.26 -13.02 -1.32
CA LEU A 79 -6.24 -12.02 -1.66
C LEU A 79 -4.91 -12.66 -2.10
N ALA A 80 -4.54 -13.81 -1.55
CA ALA A 80 -3.34 -14.53 -1.96
C ALA A 80 -3.44 -15.04 -3.41
N ILE A 81 -4.62 -15.54 -3.81
CA ILE A 81 -4.87 -15.94 -5.21
C ILE A 81 -4.81 -14.72 -6.14
N PHE A 82 -5.39 -13.60 -5.72
CA PHE A 82 -5.30 -12.35 -6.46
C PHE A 82 -3.85 -11.88 -6.62
N ALA A 83 -3.06 -11.92 -5.53
CA ALA A 83 -1.65 -11.55 -5.54
C ALA A 83 -0.79 -12.47 -6.42
N ASP A 84 -1.05 -13.77 -6.40
CA ASP A 84 -0.38 -14.77 -7.23
C ASP A 84 -0.57 -14.46 -8.72
N HIS A 85 -1.79 -14.13 -9.13
CA HIS A 85 -2.08 -13.70 -10.50
C HIS A 85 -1.35 -12.40 -10.91
N LEU A 86 -1.06 -11.52 -9.96
CA LEU A 86 -0.29 -10.29 -10.19
C LEU A 86 1.23 -10.50 -10.11
N GLY A 87 1.69 -11.66 -9.66
CA GLY A 87 3.10 -11.92 -9.37
C GLY A 87 3.60 -11.29 -8.05
N VAL A 88 2.68 -10.80 -7.20
CA VAL A 88 3.01 -10.24 -5.87
C VAL A 88 3.19 -11.35 -4.86
N GLU A 89 4.23 -11.28 -4.04
CA GLU A 89 4.47 -12.25 -2.98
C GLU A 89 3.56 -11.97 -1.75
N PRO A 90 2.60 -12.88 -1.40
CA PRO A 90 1.78 -12.70 -0.21
C PRO A 90 2.55 -13.07 1.07
N LEU A 91 2.45 -12.22 2.09
CA LEU A 91 2.91 -12.51 3.45
C LEU A 91 1.70 -12.57 4.39
N LYS A 92 1.25 -13.76 4.72
CA LYS A 92 0.11 -13.96 5.62
C LYS A 92 0.51 -13.74 7.08
N VAL A 93 -0.22 -12.87 7.77
CA VAL A 93 0.00 -12.51 9.17
C VAL A 93 -1.31 -12.58 9.95
N ASN A 94 -1.34 -13.36 11.01
CA ASN A 94 -2.47 -13.38 11.95
C ASN A 94 -2.23 -12.34 13.05
N LEU A 95 -2.81 -11.17 12.88
CA LEU A 95 -2.66 -10.06 13.83
C LEU A 95 -3.49 -10.24 15.12
N SER A 96 -4.45 -11.16 15.11
CA SER A 96 -5.38 -11.34 16.21
C SER A 96 -5.10 -12.60 17.06
N GLY A 97 -4.32 -13.56 16.57
CA GLY A 97 -4.16 -14.87 17.17
C GLY A 97 -2.71 -15.36 17.27
N ASP A 98 -1.76 -14.71 16.64
CA ASP A 98 -0.35 -15.08 16.78
C ASP A 98 0.14 -14.73 18.20
N SER A 99 0.81 -15.68 18.85
CA SER A 99 1.62 -15.35 20.03
C SER A 99 2.61 -14.24 19.69
N THR A 100 3.01 -13.44 20.67
CA THR A 100 4.03 -12.38 20.51
C THR A 100 5.27 -12.91 19.78
N PHE A 101 5.63 -14.17 20.03
CA PHE A 101 6.76 -14.86 19.39
C PHE A 101 6.50 -15.19 17.92
N GLY A 102 5.27 -15.59 17.55
CA GLY A 102 4.88 -15.84 16.16
C GLY A 102 4.90 -14.58 15.30
N LEU A 103 4.35 -13.49 15.82
CA LEU A 103 4.37 -12.18 15.17
C LEU A 103 5.81 -11.66 14.99
N GLY A 104 6.65 -11.80 16.02
CA GLY A 104 8.07 -11.43 15.96
C GLY A 104 8.82 -12.13 14.83
N ARG A 105 8.65 -13.46 14.66
CA ARG A 105 9.27 -14.21 13.56
C ARG A 105 8.81 -13.73 12.19
N LYS A 106 7.51 -13.44 12.02
CA LYS A 106 6.96 -12.91 10.76
C LYS A 106 7.53 -11.51 10.44
N LEU A 107 7.67 -10.65 11.43
CA LEU A 107 8.32 -9.34 11.27
C LEU A 107 9.80 -9.47 10.88
N VAL A 108 10.55 -10.37 11.51
CA VAL A 108 11.95 -10.65 11.14
C VAL A 108 12.04 -11.15 9.69
N SER A 109 11.16 -12.05 9.28
CA SER A 109 11.10 -12.55 7.90
C SER A 109 10.82 -11.42 6.91
N LEU A 110 9.86 -10.53 7.22
CA LEU A 110 9.55 -9.35 6.43
C LEU A 110 10.78 -8.44 6.28
N MET A 111 11.43 -8.09 7.39
CA MET A 111 12.61 -7.24 7.38
C MET A 111 13.77 -7.86 6.57
N LYS A 112 13.95 -9.20 6.65
CA LYS A 112 14.95 -9.91 5.84
C LYS A 112 14.64 -9.80 4.34
N LYS A 113 13.38 -9.93 3.94
CA LYS A 113 12.96 -9.78 2.54
C LYS A 113 13.20 -8.36 2.03
N MET A 114 12.89 -7.35 2.85
CA MET A 114 13.15 -5.94 2.50
C MET A 114 14.64 -5.67 2.29
N ARG A 115 15.50 -6.16 3.18
CA ARG A 115 16.96 -6.07 3.02
C ARG A 115 17.47 -6.83 1.80
N GLY A 116 16.77 -7.86 1.36
CA GLY A 116 17.01 -8.60 0.11
C GLY A 116 16.47 -7.92 -1.16
N GLY A 117 15.98 -6.66 -1.07
CA GLY A 117 15.54 -5.87 -2.22
C GLY A 117 14.03 -5.91 -2.50
N LYS A 118 13.22 -6.67 -1.73
CA LYS A 118 11.76 -6.64 -1.90
C LYS A 118 11.18 -5.33 -1.42
N LYS A 119 10.29 -4.77 -2.24
CA LYS A 119 9.47 -3.60 -1.91
C LYS A 119 8.20 -4.05 -1.18
N PHE A 120 7.68 -3.24 -0.30
CA PHE A 120 6.46 -3.55 0.45
C PHE A 120 5.37 -2.50 0.21
N LEU A 121 4.13 -2.97 0.06
CA LEU A 121 2.95 -2.13 0.15
C LEU A 121 2.35 -2.30 1.55
N ILE A 122 2.33 -1.22 2.33
CA ILE A 122 1.81 -1.21 3.70
C ILE A 122 0.76 -0.11 3.83
N HIS A 123 -0.45 -0.50 4.24
CA HIS A 123 -1.53 0.42 4.60
C HIS A 123 -1.55 0.56 6.12
N PRO A 124 -1.15 1.73 6.67
CA PRO A 124 -0.91 1.87 8.11
C PRO A 124 -2.17 1.87 8.97
N ASP A 125 -3.33 2.10 8.39
CA ASP A 125 -4.64 2.04 9.05
C ASP A 125 -5.31 0.64 8.96
N GLY A 126 -4.76 -0.28 8.12
CA GLY A 126 -5.28 -1.64 7.98
C GLY A 126 -4.93 -2.59 9.13
N PRO A 127 -5.51 -3.81 9.14
CA PRO A 127 -6.64 -4.25 8.29
C PRO A 127 -8.02 -3.89 8.86
N ALA A 128 -8.11 -3.39 10.10
CA ALA A 128 -9.38 -3.23 10.84
C ALA A 128 -9.67 -1.78 11.26
N GLY A 129 -8.94 -0.80 10.72
CA GLY A 129 -9.12 0.61 11.08
C GLY A 129 -8.61 0.97 12.50
N PRO A 130 -8.94 2.14 12.98
CA PRO A 130 -9.79 3.15 12.32
C PRO A 130 -9.13 3.78 11.10
N ALA A 131 -9.95 4.22 10.13
CA ALA A 131 -9.48 4.87 8.93
C ALA A 131 -8.66 6.12 9.24
N TYR A 132 -7.65 6.40 8.43
CA TYR A 132 -6.80 7.59 8.53
C TYR A 132 -6.03 7.70 9.85
N LYS A 133 -5.69 6.56 10.46
CA LYS A 133 -4.84 6.48 11.65
C LYS A 133 -3.64 5.57 11.43
N VAL A 134 -2.45 6.14 11.64
CA VAL A 134 -1.19 5.40 11.46
C VAL A 134 -0.92 4.53 12.67
N LYS A 135 -0.86 3.21 12.45
CA LYS A 135 -0.46 2.22 13.45
C LYS A 135 1.07 2.11 13.54
N PRO A 136 1.63 1.75 14.70
CA PRO A 136 3.08 1.72 14.92
C PRO A 136 3.89 0.80 14.00
N GLY A 137 3.24 -0.16 13.35
CA GLY A 137 3.93 -1.16 12.52
C GLY A 137 4.72 -0.58 11.36
N LEU A 138 4.18 0.43 10.66
CA LEU A 138 4.85 1.06 9.52
C LEU A 138 6.17 1.74 9.95
N SER A 139 6.10 2.63 10.94
CA SER A 139 7.27 3.36 11.42
C SER A 139 8.33 2.45 12.01
N PHE A 140 7.91 1.42 12.78
CA PHE A 140 8.81 0.42 13.34
C PHE A 140 9.56 -0.35 12.25
N ILE A 141 8.84 -0.85 11.22
CA ILE A 141 9.46 -1.59 10.11
C ILE A 141 10.43 -0.68 9.34
N ALA A 142 9.99 0.54 9.00
CA ALA A 142 10.82 1.50 8.28
C ALA A 142 12.11 1.82 9.04
N GLN A 143 12.02 2.10 10.35
CA GLN A 143 13.19 2.35 11.20
C GLN A 143 14.16 1.16 11.25
N LYS A 144 13.64 -0.05 11.49
CA LYS A 144 14.47 -1.26 11.62
C LYS A 144 15.10 -1.75 10.33
N THR A 145 14.57 -1.33 9.19
CA THR A 145 15.11 -1.71 7.86
C THR A 145 15.87 -0.60 7.17
N GLY A 146 15.80 0.64 7.68
CA GLY A 146 16.31 1.83 7.00
C GLY A 146 15.53 2.16 5.72
N ALA A 147 14.32 1.62 5.58
CA ALA A 147 13.52 1.77 4.37
C ALA A 147 13.11 3.22 4.13
N ALA A 148 13.12 3.63 2.87
CA ALA A 148 12.47 4.84 2.42
C ALA A 148 10.96 4.59 2.33
N ILE A 149 10.16 5.46 2.91
CA ILE A 149 8.70 5.46 2.83
C ILE A 149 8.31 6.39 1.69
N LEU A 150 7.56 5.87 0.71
CA LEU A 150 6.95 6.64 -0.36
C LEU A 150 5.44 6.77 -0.08
N PRO A 151 4.97 7.92 0.41
CA PRO A 151 3.55 8.14 0.66
C PRO A 151 2.81 8.47 -0.64
N LEU A 152 1.63 7.84 -0.82
CA LEU A 152 0.75 8.07 -1.95
C LEU A 152 -0.64 8.52 -1.51
N GLY A 153 -1.15 9.56 -2.21
CA GLY A 153 -2.56 9.91 -2.24
C GLY A 153 -3.16 9.50 -3.58
N CYS A 154 -4.41 9.05 -3.56
CA CYS A 154 -5.12 8.66 -4.77
C CYS A 154 -6.52 9.25 -4.77
N TYR A 155 -7.01 9.65 -5.95
CA TYR A 155 -8.37 10.10 -6.12
C TYR A 155 -8.97 9.62 -7.45
N CYS A 156 -10.24 9.23 -7.39
CA CYS A 156 -11.05 8.90 -8.55
C CYS A 156 -12.49 9.36 -8.30
N ARG A 157 -13.03 10.23 -9.16
CA ARG A 157 -14.41 10.71 -9.03
C ARG A 157 -15.42 9.61 -9.40
N ASN A 158 -15.16 8.91 -10.51
CA ASN A 158 -16.06 7.88 -11.02
C ASN A 158 -15.67 6.53 -10.40
N ALA A 159 -16.06 6.32 -9.16
CA ALA A 159 -15.73 5.14 -8.39
C ALA A 159 -16.93 4.65 -7.58
N TYR A 160 -16.98 3.35 -7.32
CA TYR A 160 -17.89 2.78 -6.35
C TYR A 160 -17.18 2.72 -4.98
N HIS A 161 -17.85 3.20 -3.94
CA HIS A 161 -17.35 3.16 -2.57
C HIS A 161 -18.04 2.05 -1.80
N ILE A 162 -17.24 1.07 -1.36
CA ILE A 162 -17.77 -0.01 -0.51
C ILE A 162 -18.03 0.59 0.88
N ASN A 163 -19.25 0.38 1.40
CA ASN A 163 -19.63 0.87 2.73
C ASN A 163 -19.02 0.02 3.84
N ARG A 164 -17.76 0.33 4.19
CA ARG A 164 -17.00 -0.27 5.28
C ARG A 164 -16.12 0.80 5.94
N TRP A 165 -15.40 0.44 6.99
CA TRP A 165 -14.62 1.37 7.81
C TRP A 165 -13.63 2.26 7.02
N ASP A 166 -13.07 1.74 5.92
CA ASP A 166 -12.06 2.40 5.07
C ASP A 166 -12.65 3.06 3.81
N ARG A 167 -13.96 2.97 3.59
CA ARG A 167 -14.66 3.45 2.38
C ARG A 167 -13.92 3.05 1.10
N TYR A 168 -13.56 1.76 1.02
CA TYR A 168 -12.75 1.21 -0.06
C TYR A 168 -13.24 1.65 -1.44
N THR A 169 -12.34 2.26 -2.20
CA THR A 169 -12.67 2.90 -3.49
C THR A 169 -12.32 1.97 -4.64
N LEU A 170 -13.33 1.62 -5.42
CA LEU A 170 -13.21 0.84 -6.64
C LEU A 170 -13.42 1.78 -7.84
N PRO A 171 -12.38 2.18 -8.57
CA PRO A 171 -12.54 2.92 -9.81
C PRO A 171 -13.40 2.15 -10.81
N LEU A 172 -14.33 2.83 -11.47
CA LEU A 172 -15.06 2.24 -12.58
C LEU A 172 -14.16 2.17 -13.82
N PRO A 173 -14.33 1.17 -14.71
CA PRO A 173 -13.62 1.13 -15.98
C PRO A 173 -13.74 2.46 -16.75
N PHE A 174 -12.68 2.83 -17.47
CA PHE A 174 -12.56 4.09 -18.25
C PHE A 174 -12.53 5.38 -17.43
N SER A 175 -12.40 5.29 -16.11
CA SER A 175 -12.28 6.47 -15.24
C SER A 175 -10.90 7.10 -15.31
N LYS A 176 -10.83 8.38 -14.97
CA LYS A 176 -9.56 9.04 -14.60
C LYS A 176 -9.24 8.71 -13.14
N VAL A 177 -7.99 8.33 -12.89
CA VAL A 177 -7.42 8.13 -11.54
C VAL A 177 -6.21 9.05 -11.40
N HIS A 178 -6.21 9.89 -10.39
CA HIS A 178 -5.05 10.76 -10.09
C HIS A 178 -4.27 10.19 -8.91
N ILE A 179 -2.94 10.14 -9.07
CA ILE A 179 -1.98 9.70 -8.05
C ILE A 179 -1.08 10.87 -7.70
N GLN A 180 -1.05 11.20 -6.41
CA GLN A 180 -0.10 12.16 -5.85
C GLN A 180 0.99 11.42 -5.10
N LEU A 181 2.24 11.59 -5.51
CA LEU A 181 3.40 11.12 -4.77
C LEU A 181 3.83 12.22 -3.80
N GLY A 182 4.07 11.82 -2.56
CA GLY A 182 4.63 12.70 -1.54
C GLY A 182 6.14 12.51 -1.42
N SER A 183 6.81 13.46 -0.76
CA SER A 183 8.24 13.39 -0.53
C SER A 183 8.65 12.13 0.21
N LEU A 184 9.79 11.56 -0.17
CA LEU A 184 10.36 10.40 0.50
C LEU A 184 10.66 10.72 1.97
N MET A 185 10.33 9.76 2.83
CA MET A 185 10.58 9.86 4.27
C MET A 185 11.50 8.73 4.71
N THR A 186 12.44 9.01 5.59
CA THR A 186 13.25 8.01 6.28
C THR A 186 13.18 8.24 7.77
N ILE A 187 13.21 7.17 8.55
CA ILE A 187 13.16 7.24 10.01
C ILE A 187 14.54 6.89 10.57
N PRO A 188 15.22 7.85 11.19
CA PRO A 188 16.52 7.59 11.82
C PRO A 188 16.42 6.52 12.92
N GLU A 189 17.45 5.71 13.09
CA GLU A 189 17.47 4.63 14.08
C GLU A 189 17.43 5.17 15.52
N GLU A 190 17.95 6.39 15.73
CA GLU A 190 18.04 7.07 17.02
C GLU A 190 16.68 7.53 17.58
N VAL A 191 15.64 7.61 16.75
CA VAL A 191 14.29 8.02 17.17
C VAL A 191 13.74 7.00 18.17
N LYS A 192 13.59 7.41 19.44
CA LYS A 192 13.11 6.55 20.52
C LYS A 192 11.59 6.50 20.61
N ASP A 193 10.92 7.61 20.38
CA ASP A 193 9.44 7.70 20.40
C ASP A 193 8.88 7.79 18.98
N LEU A 194 8.27 6.71 18.52
CA LEU A 194 7.65 6.65 17.20
C LEU A 194 6.24 7.27 17.16
N LYS A 195 5.69 7.75 18.27
CA LYS A 195 4.34 8.35 18.30
C LYS A 195 4.28 9.63 17.49
N GLU A 196 5.28 10.50 17.66
CA GLU A 196 5.39 11.73 16.87
C GLU A 196 5.63 11.42 15.38
N THR A 197 6.52 10.47 15.10
CA THR A 197 6.75 9.98 13.73
C THR A 197 5.48 9.45 13.08
N ASN A 198 4.66 8.70 13.81
CA ASN A 198 3.38 8.21 13.31
C ASN A 198 2.42 9.37 12.98
N ARG A 199 2.37 10.41 13.80
CA ARG A 199 1.57 11.61 13.51
C ARG A 199 2.09 12.33 12.26
N MET A 200 3.38 12.49 12.11
CA MET A 200 3.98 13.09 10.91
C MET A 200 3.63 12.31 9.65
N ILE A 201 3.70 10.97 9.68
CA ILE A 201 3.30 10.11 8.56
C ILE A 201 1.79 10.26 8.28
N GLU A 202 0.95 10.33 9.33
CA GLU A 202 -0.49 10.54 9.21
C GLU A 202 -0.81 11.87 8.51
N ASP A 203 -0.15 12.95 8.92
CA ASP A 203 -0.30 14.28 8.33
C ASP A 203 0.14 14.31 6.85
N VAL A 204 1.25 13.64 6.53
CA VAL A 204 1.72 13.54 5.14
C VAL A 204 0.73 12.75 4.29
N LEU A 205 0.24 11.60 4.76
CA LEU A 205 -0.73 10.78 4.03
C LEU A 205 -2.05 11.53 3.81
N ASN A 206 -2.53 12.26 4.79
CA ASN A 206 -3.71 13.10 4.66
C ASN A 206 -3.50 14.24 3.65
N ARG A 207 -2.33 14.87 3.68
CA ARG A 207 -1.97 15.94 2.74
C ARG A 207 -1.92 15.42 1.30
N VAL A 208 -1.23 14.32 1.03
CA VAL A 208 -1.15 13.79 -0.33
C VAL A 208 -2.50 13.28 -0.84
N ALA A 209 -3.36 12.78 0.03
CA ALA A 209 -4.73 12.40 -0.33
C ALA A 209 -5.57 13.63 -0.73
N LEU A 210 -5.47 14.73 0.00
CA LEU A 210 -6.13 16.00 -0.34
C LEU A 210 -5.57 16.60 -1.64
N GLN A 211 -4.25 16.57 -1.82
CA GLN A 211 -3.59 17.03 -3.04
C GLN A 211 -4.02 16.20 -4.26
N ALA A 212 -4.15 14.88 -4.12
CA ALA A 212 -4.64 14.03 -5.20
C ALA A 212 -6.05 14.43 -5.63
N SER A 213 -6.94 14.74 -4.68
CA SER A 213 -8.28 15.23 -4.99
C SER A 213 -8.25 16.60 -5.66
N ALA A 214 -7.44 17.53 -5.17
CA ALA A 214 -7.33 18.87 -5.74
C ALA A 214 -6.77 18.82 -7.18
N ASN A 215 -5.67 18.12 -7.40
CA ASN A 215 -4.99 18.03 -8.69
C ASN A 215 -5.79 17.25 -9.73
N TYR A 216 -6.68 16.36 -9.31
CA TYR A 216 -7.59 15.65 -10.22
C TYR A 216 -8.43 16.60 -11.08
N TYR A 217 -8.81 17.76 -10.57
CA TYR A 217 -9.66 18.73 -11.26
C TYR A 217 -8.86 19.79 -12.05
N LEU A 218 -7.54 19.81 -11.89
CA LEU A 218 -6.67 20.77 -12.60
C LEU A 218 -6.15 20.23 -13.95
N GLU A 219 -6.23 18.90 -14.15
CA GLU A 219 -5.86 18.19 -15.39
C GLU A 219 -7.12 17.72 -16.14
#